data_1738e914a21cd31e2efe4fbe9755eb58
#
_entry.id   1738e914a21cd31e2efe4fbe9755eb58
#
_cell.length_a   1.000
_cell.length_b   1.000
_cell.length_c   1.000
_cell.angle_alpha   90.00
_cell.angle_beta   90.00
_cell.angle_gamma   90.00
#
_symmetry.space_group_name_H-M   'P 1'
#
loop_
_entity.id
_entity.type
_entity.pdbx_description
1 polymer ?
#
loop_
_entity_poly.entity_id
_entity_poly.type
_entity_poly.pdbx_seq_one_letter_code
_entity_poly.pdbx_strand_id
1 'polypeptide(L)'
;HAPIFPNREYRRTSSVTDVYEWRNRSVVKQEVNLYEGEALIVRGIHHQSYLLGQSSGRVALRDPTKKEGVRKFEVPAGEPIASVARNIDLEMCGVFFHGNRSYHTDKAASEELGFEEVVVGGKMTMSLIGEMLEQRFGRGYYEGGTLDVKFTNIVWPDDHVTAKGVITREQDGRAFITVWMEKDDGTVVIVGSAAAAS
;
A
#
# COMPACT_ATOMS: atom_id res chain seq x y z
N HIS A 1 14.63 9.42 0.95
CA HIS A 1 15.82 10.23 1.22
C HIS A 1 15.87 11.48 0.35
N ALA A 2 15.40 11.39 -0.90
CA ALA A 2 15.28 12.52 -1.82
C ALA A 2 14.17 12.27 -2.85
N PRO A 3 13.58 13.31 -3.47
CA PRO A 3 12.55 13.16 -4.48
C PRO A 3 13.08 12.50 -5.76
N ILE A 4 12.21 11.74 -6.44
CA ILE A 4 12.47 11.22 -7.78
C ILE A 4 12.03 12.28 -8.79
N PHE A 5 12.92 12.66 -9.72
CA PHE A 5 12.61 13.60 -10.78
C PHE A 5 12.47 12.91 -12.14
N PRO A 6 11.57 13.37 -13.01
CA PRO A 6 11.48 12.83 -14.38
C PRO A 6 12.76 13.15 -15.17
N ASN A 7 13.03 12.34 -16.18
CA ASN A 7 14.17 12.53 -17.11
C ASN A 7 15.56 12.47 -16.46
N ARG A 8 15.69 11.78 -15.33
CA ARG A 8 16.96 11.43 -14.69
C ARG A 8 17.22 9.95 -14.75
N GLU A 9 18.47 9.57 -14.74
CA GLU A 9 18.89 8.17 -14.70
C GLU A 9 19.02 7.70 -13.25
N TYR A 10 18.40 6.56 -12.94
CA TYR A 10 18.44 5.93 -11.62
C TYR A 10 18.85 4.47 -11.74
N ARG A 11 19.79 4.06 -10.89
CA ARG A 11 20.16 2.65 -10.73
C ARG A 11 19.27 1.99 -9.68
N ARG A 12 18.59 0.91 -10.06
CA ARG A 12 17.76 0.11 -9.15
C ARG A 12 18.50 -1.15 -8.73
N THR A 13 18.50 -1.46 -7.44
CA THR A 13 18.90 -2.77 -6.90
C THR A 13 17.72 -3.45 -6.23
N SER A 14 17.71 -4.78 -6.24
CA SER A 14 16.68 -5.57 -5.56
C SER A 14 17.32 -6.84 -5.01
N SER A 15 17.03 -7.18 -3.76
CA SER A 15 17.50 -8.39 -3.09
C SER A 15 16.42 -9.00 -2.21
N VAL A 16 16.41 -10.33 -2.13
CA VAL A 16 15.65 -11.04 -1.09
C VAL A 16 16.48 -10.99 0.19
N THR A 17 15.96 -10.40 1.22
CA THR A 17 16.66 -10.21 2.51
C THR A 17 16.23 -11.21 3.57
N ASP A 18 15.04 -11.84 3.39
CA ASP A 18 14.54 -12.84 4.32
C ASP A 18 13.45 -13.68 3.66
N VAL A 19 13.29 -14.94 4.11
CA VAL A 19 12.18 -15.83 3.78
C VAL A 19 11.78 -16.55 5.06
N TYR A 20 10.53 -16.39 5.47
CA TYR A 20 10.03 -16.99 6.71
C TYR A 20 8.57 -17.44 6.58
N GLU A 21 8.14 -18.30 7.48
CA GLU A 21 6.76 -18.74 7.55
C GLU A 21 5.97 -17.97 8.62
N TRP A 22 4.78 -17.58 8.27
CA TRP A 22 3.87 -16.89 9.17
C TRP A 22 2.41 -17.27 8.89
N ARG A 23 1.71 -17.84 9.88
CA ARG A 23 0.28 -18.19 9.78
C ARG A 23 -0.06 -18.98 8.51
N ASN A 24 0.62 -20.09 8.27
CA ASN A 24 0.43 -20.93 7.09
C ASN A 24 0.73 -20.20 5.75
N ARG A 25 1.64 -19.25 5.77
CA ARG A 25 2.12 -18.53 4.58
C ARG A 25 3.63 -18.51 4.57
N SER A 26 4.21 -18.64 3.40
CA SER A 26 5.60 -18.26 3.17
C SER A 26 5.64 -16.76 2.88
N VAL A 27 6.48 -16.02 3.59
CA VAL A 27 6.68 -14.58 3.38
C VAL A 27 8.06 -14.35 2.84
N VAL A 28 8.14 -13.69 1.69
CA VAL A 28 9.38 -13.25 1.08
C VAL A 28 9.54 -11.77 1.34
N LYS A 29 10.60 -11.40 2.04
CA LYS A 29 10.98 -10.01 2.27
C LYS A 29 11.98 -9.57 1.22
N GLN A 30 11.65 -8.54 0.49
CA GLN A 30 12.50 -7.92 -0.54
C GLN A 30 12.88 -6.51 -0.14
N GLU A 31 14.12 -6.15 -0.38
CA GLU A 31 14.57 -4.77 -0.33
C GLU A 31 14.84 -4.27 -1.74
N VAL A 32 14.31 -3.09 -2.07
CA VAL A 32 14.51 -2.41 -3.35
C VAL A 32 15.07 -1.03 -3.04
N ASN A 33 16.20 -0.71 -3.63
CA ASN A 33 16.85 0.58 -3.47
C ASN A 33 16.97 1.27 -4.82
N LEU A 34 16.77 2.58 -4.82
CA LEU A 34 16.95 3.46 -5.99
C LEU A 34 18.05 4.46 -5.68
N TYR A 35 19.00 4.57 -6.59
CA TYR A 35 20.16 5.45 -6.46
C TYR A 35 20.24 6.44 -7.64
N GLU A 36 20.64 7.68 -7.35
CA GLU A 36 21.14 8.63 -8.34
C GLU A 36 22.66 8.76 -8.15
N GLY A 37 23.44 8.22 -9.09
CA GLY A 37 24.87 7.97 -8.85
C GLY A 37 25.08 7.04 -7.67
N GLU A 38 25.81 7.50 -6.65
CA GLU A 38 26.02 6.75 -5.40
C GLU A 38 25.02 7.13 -4.28
N ALA A 39 24.22 8.18 -4.47
CA ALA A 39 23.26 8.63 -3.46
C ALA A 39 22.03 7.74 -3.42
N LEU A 40 21.68 7.22 -2.24
CA LEU A 40 20.43 6.48 -2.03
C LEU A 40 19.26 7.48 -2.01
N ILE A 41 18.34 7.34 -2.95
CA ILE A 41 17.16 8.20 -3.11
C ILE A 41 15.94 7.57 -2.42
N VAL A 42 15.67 6.30 -2.70
CA VAL A 42 14.54 5.58 -2.12
C VAL A 42 14.99 4.21 -1.63
N ARG A 43 14.54 3.84 -0.46
CA ARG A 43 14.60 2.46 0.06
C ARG A 43 13.19 1.94 0.28
N GLY A 44 12.86 0.85 -0.38
CA GLY A 44 11.60 0.15 -0.22
C GLY A 44 11.80 -1.24 0.38
N ILE A 45 10.96 -1.62 1.34
CA ILE A 45 10.90 -2.98 1.88
C ILE A 45 9.50 -3.52 1.59
N HIS A 46 9.46 -4.68 0.95
CA HIS A 46 8.21 -5.33 0.55
C HIS A 46 8.14 -6.73 1.16
N HIS A 47 7.06 -7.01 1.87
CA HIS A 47 6.74 -8.34 2.38
C HIS A 47 5.62 -8.92 1.54
N GLN A 48 5.94 -9.93 0.73
CA GLN A 48 4.96 -10.64 -0.08
C GLN A 48 4.68 -12.01 0.51
N SER A 49 3.43 -12.31 0.79
CA SER A 49 3.03 -13.59 1.36
C SER A 49 2.39 -14.50 0.31
N TYR A 50 2.77 -15.77 0.37
CA TYR A 50 2.26 -16.87 -0.45
C TYR A 50 1.62 -17.91 0.46
N LEU A 51 0.46 -18.48 0.07
CA LEU A 51 -0.14 -19.56 0.81
C LEU A 51 0.70 -20.84 0.65
N LEU A 52 1.05 -21.47 1.76
CA LEU A 52 1.71 -22.78 1.77
C LEU A 52 0.73 -23.86 1.30
N GLY A 53 1.18 -24.76 0.43
CA GLY A 53 0.40 -25.88 -0.07
C GLY A 53 -0.67 -25.56 -1.12
N GLN A 54 -0.71 -24.33 -1.61
CA GLN A 54 -1.58 -23.95 -2.71
C GLN A 54 -0.87 -24.22 -4.05
N SER A 55 -1.08 -25.40 -4.60
CA SER A 55 -0.85 -25.65 -6.02
C SER A 55 -2.12 -25.25 -6.76
N SER A 56 -2.13 -24.16 -7.54
CA SER A 56 -3.20 -23.71 -8.42
C SER A 56 -4.62 -24.06 -7.93
N GLY A 57 -5.19 -23.27 -7.09
CA GLY A 57 -6.54 -23.44 -6.58
C GLY A 57 -7.08 -22.12 -6.11
N ARG A 58 -8.38 -22.06 -5.88
CA ARG A 58 -9.05 -20.85 -5.40
C ARG A 58 -8.33 -20.29 -4.18
N VAL A 59 -8.01 -19.01 -4.22
CA VAL A 59 -7.58 -18.29 -3.03
C VAL A 59 -8.70 -18.41 -2.00
N ALA A 60 -8.43 -19.07 -0.88
CA ALA A 60 -9.37 -19.07 0.23
C ALA A 60 -9.43 -17.64 0.78
N LEU A 61 -10.38 -16.87 0.28
CA LEU A 61 -10.70 -15.57 0.83
C LEU A 61 -11.11 -15.76 2.29
N ARG A 62 -10.75 -14.82 3.12
CA ARG A 62 -11.16 -14.83 4.52
C ARG A 62 -12.68 -14.82 4.56
N ASP A 63 -13.28 -15.83 5.20
CA ASP A 63 -14.72 -15.88 5.43
C ASP A 63 -15.18 -14.59 6.13
N PRO A 64 -15.97 -13.73 5.47
CA PRO A 64 -16.40 -12.46 6.06
C PRO A 64 -17.29 -12.65 7.30
N THR A 65 -17.86 -13.84 7.49
CA THR A 65 -18.67 -14.18 8.66
C THR A 65 -17.80 -14.53 9.88
N LYS A 66 -16.55 -14.93 9.70
CA LYS A 66 -15.61 -15.21 10.78
C LYS A 66 -14.99 -13.92 11.30
N LYS A 67 -15.73 -13.20 12.09
CA LYS A 67 -15.25 -11.98 12.77
C LYS A 67 -14.37 -12.24 13.99
N GLU A 68 -14.08 -13.50 14.33
CA GLU A 68 -13.23 -13.84 15.47
C GLU A 68 -11.81 -13.31 15.27
N GLY A 69 -11.39 -12.42 16.17
CA GLY A 69 -10.04 -11.87 16.21
C GLY A 69 -9.74 -10.74 15.22
N VAL A 70 -10.75 -10.14 14.60
CA VAL A 70 -10.56 -8.88 13.86
C VAL A 70 -10.31 -7.76 14.86
N ARG A 71 -9.07 -7.34 14.99
CA ARG A 71 -8.74 -6.12 15.73
C ARG A 71 -9.45 -4.96 15.02
N LYS A 72 -10.38 -4.30 15.70
CA LYS A 72 -10.93 -3.04 15.17
C LYS A 72 -9.79 -2.05 15.09
N PHE A 73 -9.68 -1.37 13.95
CA PHE A 73 -8.80 -0.21 13.85
C PHE A 73 -9.44 0.91 14.67
N GLU A 74 -8.69 1.45 15.63
CA GLU A 74 -9.11 2.60 16.42
C GLU A 74 -8.32 3.82 15.94
N VAL A 75 -9.03 4.87 15.56
CA VAL A 75 -8.42 6.13 15.15
C VAL A 75 -7.82 6.79 16.39
N PRO A 76 -6.50 7.02 16.42
CA PRO A 76 -5.90 7.70 17.56
C PRO A 76 -6.31 9.16 17.63
N ALA A 77 -6.18 9.77 18.81
CA ALA A 77 -6.30 11.21 18.94
C ALA A 77 -5.15 11.92 18.23
N GLY A 78 -5.45 13.07 17.62
CA GLY A 78 -4.45 13.88 16.92
C GLY A 78 -5.08 14.91 16.00
N GLU A 79 -4.24 15.67 15.29
CA GLU A 79 -4.67 16.64 14.29
C GLU A 79 -5.00 15.92 12.97
N PRO A 80 -6.23 16.02 12.47
CA PRO A 80 -6.60 15.36 11.22
C PRO A 80 -5.93 16.01 10.01
N ILE A 81 -5.55 15.19 9.05
CA ILE A 81 -5.07 15.62 7.73
C ILE A 81 -6.26 15.61 6.76
N ALA A 82 -6.26 16.54 5.80
CA ALA A 82 -7.26 16.55 4.73
C ALA A 82 -7.20 15.21 3.96
N SER A 83 -8.35 14.55 3.86
CA SER A 83 -8.46 13.23 3.24
C SER A 83 -8.42 13.29 1.71
N VAL A 84 -7.98 12.19 1.09
CA VAL A 84 -8.04 11.98 -0.36
C VAL A 84 -8.99 10.83 -0.64
N ALA A 85 -10.04 11.09 -1.41
CA ALA A 85 -11.04 10.12 -1.80
C ALA A 85 -10.98 9.82 -3.30
N ARG A 86 -11.23 8.56 -3.67
CA ARG A 86 -11.18 8.12 -5.06
C ARG A 86 -12.14 6.97 -5.31
N ASN A 87 -12.87 7.02 -6.42
CA ASN A 87 -13.50 5.85 -6.99
C ASN A 87 -12.45 5.09 -7.81
N ILE A 88 -12.30 3.80 -7.58
CA ILE A 88 -11.29 2.97 -8.26
C ILE A 88 -11.98 2.17 -9.34
N ASP A 89 -11.90 2.61 -10.57
CA ASP A 89 -12.43 1.88 -11.72
C ASP A 89 -11.38 0.99 -12.41
N LEU A 90 -11.84 0.13 -13.30
CA LEU A 90 -10.98 -0.79 -14.04
C LEU A 90 -10.05 -0.07 -15.02
N GLU A 91 -10.48 1.06 -15.59
CA GLU A 91 -9.67 1.87 -16.49
C GLU A 91 -8.45 2.42 -15.74
N MET A 92 -8.65 2.96 -14.55
CA MET A 92 -7.58 3.43 -13.68
C MET A 92 -6.58 2.30 -13.34
N CYS A 93 -7.07 1.08 -13.07
CA CYS A 93 -6.21 -0.09 -12.90
C CYS A 93 -5.37 -0.36 -14.15
N GLY A 94 -5.98 -0.31 -15.32
CA GLY A 94 -5.31 -0.48 -16.62
C GLY A 94 -4.19 0.54 -16.83
N VAL A 95 -4.44 1.81 -16.56
CA VAL A 95 -3.45 2.89 -16.67
C VAL A 95 -2.31 2.69 -15.67
N PHE A 96 -2.60 2.38 -14.42
CA PHE A 96 -1.58 2.17 -13.39
C PHE A 96 -0.63 1.01 -13.72
N PHE A 97 -1.13 -0.06 -14.33
CA PHE A 97 -0.34 -1.22 -14.75
C PHE A 97 0.13 -1.16 -16.22
N HIS A 98 0.06 0.00 -16.86
CA HIS A 98 0.51 0.23 -18.24
C HIS A 98 -0.13 -0.73 -19.26
N GLY A 99 -1.38 -1.11 -19.06
CA GLY A 99 -2.10 -2.05 -19.93
C GLY A 99 -1.62 -3.52 -19.85
N ASN A 100 -0.71 -3.85 -18.94
CA ASN A 100 -0.25 -5.23 -18.77
C ASN A 100 -1.38 -6.13 -18.27
N ARG A 101 -1.64 -7.24 -18.96
CA ARG A 101 -2.59 -8.24 -18.52
C ARG A 101 -2.12 -8.92 -17.24
N SER A 102 -2.92 -8.81 -16.20
CA SER A 102 -2.69 -9.44 -14.90
C SER A 102 -4.01 -9.55 -14.12
N TYR A 103 -4.01 -10.22 -12.99
CA TYR A 103 -5.17 -10.27 -12.08
C TYR A 103 -5.56 -8.90 -11.48
N HIS A 104 -4.79 -7.86 -11.78
CA HIS A 104 -5.08 -6.47 -11.43
C HIS A 104 -5.78 -5.69 -12.56
N THR A 105 -5.90 -6.27 -13.77
CA THR A 105 -6.36 -5.56 -14.96
C THR A 105 -7.30 -6.37 -15.84
N ASP A 106 -7.37 -7.69 -15.62
CA ASP A 106 -8.10 -8.63 -16.45
C ASP A 106 -8.84 -9.65 -15.60
N LYS A 107 -10.15 -9.74 -15.78
CA LYS A 107 -11.01 -10.60 -14.98
C LYS A 107 -10.69 -12.08 -15.14
N ALA A 108 -10.43 -12.54 -16.36
CA ALA A 108 -10.09 -13.94 -16.60
C ALA A 108 -8.78 -14.33 -15.89
N ALA A 109 -7.76 -13.44 -15.93
CA ALA A 109 -6.53 -13.66 -15.20
C ALA A 109 -6.73 -13.67 -13.67
N SER A 110 -7.71 -12.93 -13.17
CA SER A 110 -8.09 -12.93 -11.76
C SER A 110 -8.82 -14.22 -11.37
N GLU A 111 -9.73 -14.69 -12.20
CA GLU A 111 -10.47 -15.95 -12.02
C GLU A 111 -9.55 -17.18 -12.05
N GLU A 112 -8.50 -17.17 -12.87
CA GLU A 112 -7.44 -18.20 -12.88
C GLU A 112 -6.76 -18.36 -11.50
N LEU A 113 -6.69 -17.27 -10.72
CA LEU A 113 -6.16 -17.25 -9.35
C LEU A 113 -7.23 -17.51 -8.28
N GLY A 114 -8.50 -17.68 -8.68
CA GLY A 114 -9.60 -17.98 -7.80
C GLY A 114 -10.29 -16.78 -7.17
N PHE A 115 -10.05 -15.58 -7.68
CA PHE A 115 -10.81 -14.38 -7.31
C PHE A 115 -12.09 -14.29 -8.15
N GLU A 116 -13.13 -13.70 -7.61
CA GLU A 116 -14.42 -13.50 -8.31
C GLU A 116 -14.38 -12.28 -9.24
N GLU A 117 -13.48 -11.33 -8.97
CA GLU A 117 -13.34 -10.09 -9.72
C GLU A 117 -11.86 -9.67 -9.76
N VAL A 118 -11.53 -8.68 -10.58
CA VAL A 118 -10.21 -8.04 -10.60
C VAL A 118 -9.86 -7.50 -9.21
N VAL A 119 -8.65 -7.79 -8.75
CA VAL A 119 -8.15 -7.28 -7.47
C VAL A 119 -7.40 -5.98 -7.73
N VAL A 120 -7.85 -4.88 -7.17
CA VAL A 120 -7.14 -3.60 -7.26
C VAL A 120 -5.76 -3.70 -6.63
N GLY A 121 -4.74 -3.21 -7.33
CA GLY A 121 -3.36 -3.32 -6.88
C GLY A 121 -3.07 -2.54 -5.59
N GLY A 122 -2.52 -3.20 -4.59
CA GLY A 122 -2.23 -2.56 -3.31
C GLY A 122 -1.30 -1.35 -3.41
N LYS A 123 -0.34 -1.36 -4.33
CA LYS A 123 0.54 -0.20 -4.56
C LYS A 123 -0.22 1.01 -5.11
N MET A 124 -1.23 0.77 -5.92
CA MET A 124 -2.10 1.81 -6.45
C MET A 124 -2.92 2.46 -5.32
N THR A 125 -3.54 1.68 -4.46
CA THR A 125 -4.27 2.24 -3.30
C THR A 125 -3.34 2.92 -2.31
N MET A 126 -2.16 2.36 -2.06
CA MET A 126 -1.14 2.99 -1.22
C MET A 126 -0.71 4.37 -1.74
N SER A 127 -0.70 4.59 -3.07
CA SER A 127 -0.33 5.89 -3.65
C SER A 127 -1.28 7.02 -3.26
N LEU A 128 -2.55 6.73 -2.95
CA LEU A 128 -3.50 7.73 -2.46
C LEU A 128 -3.15 8.22 -1.03
N ILE A 129 -2.58 7.35 -0.21
CA ILE A 129 -2.00 7.77 1.08
C ILE A 129 -0.79 8.67 0.83
N GLY A 130 0.06 8.31 -0.14
CA GLY A 130 1.18 9.14 -0.58
C GLY A 130 0.71 10.52 -1.07
N GLU A 131 -0.33 10.59 -1.89
CA GLU A 131 -0.96 11.83 -2.36
C GLU A 131 -1.43 12.71 -1.19
N MET A 132 -2.10 12.12 -0.20
CA MET A 132 -2.54 12.83 1.00
C MET A 132 -1.36 13.42 1.79
N LEU A 133 -0.29 12.64 1.95
CA LEU A 133 0.92 13.09 2.65
C LEU A 133 1.67 14.17 1.87
N GLU A 134 1.73 14.04 0.53
CA GLU A 134 2.29 15.07 -0.34
C GLU A 134 1.51 16.39 -0.24
N GLN A 135 0.20 16.34 -0.30
CA GLN A 135 -0.65 17.54 -0.18
C GLN A 135 -0.45 18.27 1.15
N ARG A 136 -0.20 17.53 2.23
CA ARG A 136 -0.01 18.12 3.57
C ARG A 136 1.41 18.60 3.83
N PHE A 137 2.43 17.86 3.40
CA PHE A 137 3.82 18.08 3.79
C PHE A 137 4.73 18.49 2.62
N GLY A 138 4.28 18.37 1.37
CA GLY A 138 5.06 18.73 0.18
C GLY A 138 6.45 18.09 0.18
N ARG A 139 7.49 18.92 0.08
CA ARG A 139 8.88 18.47 0.09
C ARG A 139 9.26 17.71 1.36
N GLY A 140 8.66 18.02 2.50
CA GLY A 140 8.91 17.34 3.77
C GLY A 140 8.61 15.85 3.73
N TYR A 141 7.64 15.43 2.89
CA TYR A 141 7.37 14.01 2.66
C TYR A 141 8.40 13.38 1.72
N TYR A 142 8.80 14.05 0.65
CA TYR A 142 9.79 13.53 -0.29
C TYR A 142 11.22 13.52 0.24
N GLU A 143 11.59 14.48 1.10
CA GLU A 143 12.93 14.64 1.63
C GLU A 143 13.07 14.02 3.02
N GLY A 144 13.06 12.68 3.08
CA GLY A 144 13.21 11.91 4.32
C GLY A 144 11.89 11.42 4.92
N GLY A 145 10.78 11.50 4.17
CA GLY A 145 9.52 10.90 4.57
C GLY A 145 9.60 9.38 4.64
N THR A 146 8.74 8.79 5.48
CA THR A 146 8.59 7.34 5.59
C THR A 146 7.11 6.99 5.53
N LEU A 147 6.80 5.82 4.96
CA LEU A 147 5.47 5.24 4.93
C LEU A 147 5.60 3.73 5.16
N ASP A 148 4.95 3.22 6.19
CA ASP A 148 4.84 1.80 6.48
C ASP A 148 3.36 1.42 6.57
N VAL A 149 2.91 0.55 5.67
CA VAL A 149 1.51 0.17 5.55
C VAL A 149 1.32 -1.34 5.49
N LYS A 150 0.17 -1.77 5.98
CA LYS A 150 -0.33 -3.13 5.88
C LYS A 150 -1.68 -3.11 5.19
N PHE A 151 -1.79 -3.92 4.13
CA PHE A 151 -3.05 -4.19 3.46
C PHE A 151 -3.87 -5.19 4.30
N THR A 152 -5.08 -4.82 4.65
CA THR A 152 -5.95 -5.59 5.57
C THR A 152 -7.12 -6.24 4.87
N ASN A 153 -7.65 -5.60 3.83
CA ASN A 153 -8.75 -6.11 3.02
C ASN A 153 -8.54 -5.77 1.55
N ILE A 154 -9.24 -6.50 0.67
CA ILE A 154 -9.19 -6.30 -0.77
C ILE A 154 -10.03 -5.08 -1.15
N VAL A 155 -9.54 -4.32 -2.13
CA VAL A 155 -10.29 -3.30 -2.86
C VAL A 155 -10.68 -3.89 -4.21
N TRP A 156 -11.95 -3.75 -4.56
CA TRP A 156 -12.51 -4.20 -5.84
C TRP A 156 -12.68 -3.00 -6.79
N PRO A 157 -12.79 -3.22 -8.10
CA PRO A 157 -13.23 -2.18 -9.02
C PRO A 157 -14.58 -1.59 -8.56
N ASP A 158 -14.75 -0.30 -8.78
CA ASP A 158 -15.90 0.51 -8.37
C ASP A 158 -16.05 0.74 -6.85
N ASP A 159 -15.14 0.22 -6.04
CA ASP A 159 -15.05 0.66 -4.66
C ASP A 159 -14.65 2.15 -4.58
N HIS A 160 -15.38 2.90 -3.77
CA HIS A 160 -14.96 4.23 -3.35
C HIS A 160 -14.12 4.11 -2.08
N VAL A 161 -12.91 4.64 -2.10
CA VAL A 161 -11.97 4.58 -0.98
C VAL A 161 -11.52 5.97 -0.54
N THR A 162 -11.29 6.13 0.75
CA THR A 162 -10.82 7.38 1.35
C THR A 162 -9.56 7.13 2.16
N ALA A 163 -8.46 7.76 1.74
CA ALA A 163 -7.21 7.83 2.51
C ALA A 163 -7.36 8.89 3.59
N LYS A 164 -7.03 8.53 4.83
CA LYS A 164 -7.16 9.35 6.03
C LYS A 164 -5.89 9.30 6.86
N GLY A 165 -5.65 10.36 7.62
CA GLY A 165 -4.50 10.43 8.53
C GLY A 165 -4.73 11.39 9.68
N VAL A 166 -4.04 11.12 10.78
CA VAL A 166 -3.95 12.03 11.93
C VAL A 166 -2.48 12.19 12.34
N ILE A 167 -2.06 13.43 12.58
CA ILE A 167 -0.76 13.71 13.20
C ILE A 167 -0.92 13.42 14.70
N THR A 168 -0.24 12.39 15.15
CA THR A 168 -0.31 11.94 16.55
C THR A 168 0.76 12.58 17.42
N ARG A 169 1.83 13.06 16.82
CA ARG A 169 2.96 13.68 17.51
C ARG A 169 3.79 14.51 16.53
N GLU A 170 4.33 15.60 17.03
CA GLU A 170 5.43 16.34 16.39
C GLU A 170 6.65 16.32 17.32
N GLN A 171 7.81 16.05 16.76
CA GLN A 171 9.07 16.01 17.50
C GLN A 171 10.24 16.27 16.57
N ASP A 172 11.17 17.13 16.98
CA ASP A 172 12.42 17.45 16.27
C ASP A 172 12.18 17.85 14.80
N GLY A 173 11.16 18.67 14.52
CA GLY A 173 10.78 19.11 13.19
C GLY A 173 10.19 18.02 12.30
N ARG A 174 9.68 16.94 12.88
CA ARG A 174 9.01 15.84 12.19
C ARG A 174 7.63 15.59 12.75
N ALA A 175 6.66 15.45 11.86
CA ALA A 175 5.33 14.93 12.16
C ALA A 175 5.34 13.41 12.07
N PHE A 176 4.68 12.74 13.03
CA PHE A 176 4.40 11.31 13.04
C PHE A 176 2.91 11.10 12.87
N ILE A 177 2.54 10.32 11.87
CA ILE A 177 1.17 10.22 11.38
C ILE A 177 0.70 8.77 11.48
N THR A 178 -0.49 8.55 12.02
CA THR A 178 -1.23 7.31 11.78
C THR A 178 -2.05 7.50 10.51
N VAL A 179 -1.92 6.56 9.57
CA VAL A 179 -2.62 6.58 8.28
C VAL A 179 -3.50 5.34 8.13
N TRP A 180 -4.63 5.50 7.47
CA TRP A 180 -5.49 4.39 7.08
C TRP A 180 -6.25 4.72 5.81
N MET A 181 -6.85 3.70 5.23
CA MET A 181 -7.79 3.84 4.12
C MET A 181 -9.00 2.97 4.39
N GLU A 182 -10.17 3.50 4.10
CA GLU A 182 -11.43 2.79 4.27
C GLU A 182 -12.34 2.97 3.05
N LYS A 183 -13.26 2.02 2.88
CA LYS A 183 -14.36 2.09 1.93
C LYS A 183 -15.54 2.85 2.56
N ASP A 184 -16.56 3.18 1.74
CA ASP A 184 -17.77 3.86 2.20
C ASP A 184 -18.56 3.07 3.25
N ASP A 185 -18.46 1.76 3.25
CA ASP A 185 -19.07 0.89 4.25
C ASP A 185 -18.29 0.81 5.58
N GLY A 186 -17.20 1.56 5.70
CA GLY A 186 -16.32 1.57 6.86
C GLY A 186 -15.31 0.42 6.90
N THR A 187 -15.23 -0.43 5.86
CA THR A 187 -14.22 -1.49 5.77
C THR A 187 -12.82 -0.88 5.62
N VAL A 188 -11.97 -1.07 6.62
CA VAL A 188 -10.58 -0.61 6.58
C VAL A 188 -9.73 -1.52 5.69
N VAL A 189 -9.14 -0.97 4.65
CA VAL A 189 -8.37 -1.71 3.63
C VAL A 189 -6.86 -1.54 3.76
N ILE A 190 -6.41 -0.44 4.35
CA ILE A 190 -5.00 -0.18 4.68
C ILE A 190 -4.93 0.43 6.08
N VAL A 191 -3.92 0.03 6.84
CA VAL A 191 -3.51 0.69 8.09
C VAL A 191 -2.00 0.88 8.09
N GLY A 192 -1.53 1.94 8.75
CA GLY A 192 -0.09 2.17 8.80
C GLY A 192 0.34 3.41 9.57
N SER A 193 1.59 3.72 9.41
CA SER A 193 2.23 4.91 9.96
C SER A 193 3.08 5.60 8.92
N ALA A 194 3.21 6.90 9.06
CA ALA A 194 4.08 7.73 8.24
C ALA A 194 4.85 8.72 9.10
N ALA A 195 5.91 9.27 8.56
CA ALA A 195 6.57 10.43 9.11
C ALA A 195 7.05 11.34 7.96
N ALA A 196 7.00 12.65 8.20
CA ALA A 196 7.48 13.66 7.27
C ALA A 196 8.12 14.81 8.03
N ALA A 197 8.96 15.62 7.39
CA ALA A 197 9.36 16.89 7.95
C ALA A 197 8.12 17.82 8.01
N SER A 198 7.92 18.48 9.15
CA SER A 198 6.80 19.42 9.38
C SER A 198 7.13 20.82 8.86
#